data_9bd2d6c3c6bddd4513caf2d967dc1c83
#
_entry.id   9bd2d6c3c6bddd4513caf2d967dc1c83
#
_cell.length_a   1.000
_cell.length_b   1.000
_cell.length_c   1.000
_cell.angle_alpha   90.00
_cell.angle_beta   90.00
_cell.angle_gamma   90.00
#
_symmetry.space_group_name_H-M   'P 1'
#
loop_
_entity.id
_entity.type
_entity.pdbx_description
1 polymer ?
#
loop_
_entity_poly.entity_id
_entity_poly.type
_entity_poly.pdbx_seq_one_letter_code
_entity_poly.pdbx_strand_id
1 'polypeptide(L)'
;SGFADCIMAGGVESISTTQPNNINMYMFENEALKEKSPGIYHAMGDTAETVAKRYNVTRESQDEYALSSQQRCAAAQDAGIYDDEIVPMKTIMKVVDKETGEKSDVETVVDRDNCNRPDTNIEGLSSLKPFFDPENGTVTAGNSSQLSDGSSVTLVMSEKKAEQLGLEPLAYFRGFSVVGCEPDEMGIGPIYAIPKLLESAGLSQ
;
A
#
# COMPACT_ATOMS: atom_id res chain seq x y z
N SER A 1 17.08 -12.98 -16.17
CA SER A 1 18.45 -12.50 -16.51
C SER A 1 19.42 -13.63 -16.85
N GLY A 2 19.17 -14.87 -16.41
CA GLY A 2 20.05 -16.02 -16.64
C GLY A 2 21.29 -16.08 -15.74
N PHE A 3 21.42 -15.22 -14.73
CA PHE A 3 22.54 -15.26 -13.79
C PHE A 3 22.35 -16.28 -12.65
N ALA A 4 21.11 -16.66 -12.36
CA ALA A 4 20.79 -17.66 -11.34
C ALA A 4 19.48 -18.35 -11.67
N ASP A 5 19.40 -19.64 -11.32
CA ASP A 5 18.19 -20.46 -11.52
C ASP A 5 17.20 -20.34 -10.37
N CYS A 6 17.66 -19.84 -9.22
CA CYS A 6 16.83 -19.67 -8.01
C CYS A 6 17.31 -18.44 -7.25
N ILE A 7 16.41 -17.53 -6.91
CA ILE A 7 16.69 -16.28 -6.22
C ILE A 7 15.64 -16.07 -5.13
N MET A 8 16.11 -15.72 -3.94
CA MET A 8 15.25 -15.19 -2.89
C MET A 8 15.18 -13.67 -3.02
N ALA A 9 14.00 -13.13 -3.23
CA ALA A 9 13.74 -11.69 -3.35
C ALA A 9 12.83 -11.24 -2.21
N GLY A 10 13.17 -10.17 -1.53
CA GLY A 10 12.38 -9.68 -0.41
C GLY A 10 12.69 -8.24 -0.07
N GLY A 11 11.87 -7.69 0.81
CA GLY A 11 12.02 -6.35 1.34
C GLY A 11 11.46 -6.22 2.73
N VAL A 12 11.91 -5.20 3.43
CA VAL A 12 11.42 -4.78 4.75
C VAL A 12 11.26 -3.28 4.76
N GLU A 13 10.16 -2.82 5.35
CA GLU A 13 9.91 -1.40 5.58
C GLU A 13 9.44 -1.18 7.02
N SER A 14 9.97 -0.16 7.66
CA SER A 14 9.55 0.27 8.99
C SER A 14 9.25 1.76 8.99
N ILE A 15 8.08 2.11 8.53
CA ILE A 15 7.58 3.48 8.51
C ILE A 15 7.51 4.07 9.92
N SER A 16 7.11 3.26 10.91
CA SER A 16 6.96 3.72 12.29
C SER A 16 8.27 4.23 12.92
N THR A 17 9.43 3.72 12.47
CA THR A 17 10.74 4.17 12.95
C THR A 17 11.25 5.42 12.25
N THR A 18 10.74 5.76 11.07
CA THR A 18 11.20 6.88 10.25
C THR A 18 10.26 8.08 10.26
N GLN A 19 9.03 7.92 10.77
CA GLN A 19 8.00 8.96 10.79
C GLN A 19 8.29 10.13 11.70
N PRO A 20 7.54 11.22 11.45
CA PRO A 20 8.06 12.38 10.71
C PRO A 20 9.10 13.11 11.51
N ASN A 21 9.19 12.84 12.83
CA ASN A 21 10.15 13.47 13.72
C ASN A 21 11.58 12.92 13.59
N ASN A 22 11.75 11.81 12.88
CA ASN A 22 13.02 11.11 12.71
C ASN A 22 13.61 11.26 11.29
N ILE A 23 12.88 11.90 10.39
CA ILE A 23 13.35 12.14 9.02
C ILE A 23 14.22 13.40 9.01
N ASN A 24 15.41 13.30 8.41
CA ASN A 24 16.23 14.47 8.15
C ASN A 24 15.68 15.21 6.93
N MET A 25 15.00 16.34 7.18
CA MET A 25 14.43 17.20 6.14
C MET A 25 15.39 18.27 5.63
N TYR A 26 16.63 18.32 6.14
CA TYR A 26 17.61 19.30 5.69
C TYR A 26 17.98 19.05 4.23
N MET A 27 17.79 20.06 3.38
CA MET A 27 18.01 20.00 1.94
C MET A 27 17.29 18.83 1.23
N PHE A 28 16.14 18.40 1.76
CA PHE A 28 15.33 17.31 1.20
C PHE A 28 14.79 17.67 -0.19
N GLU A 29 14.36 18.91 -0.37
CA GLU A 29 13.82 19.39 -1.63
C GLU A 29 14.90 20.14 -2.44
N ASN A 30 14.89 19.94 -3.75
CA ASN A 30 15.72 20.67 -4.70
C ASN A 30 14.89 21.78 -5.35
N GLU A 31 15.22 23.04 -5.07
CA GLU A 31 14.44 24.20 -5.53
C GLU A 31 14.38 24.30 -7.07
N ALA A 32 15.48 24.02 -7.77
CA ALA A 32 15.47 24.05 -9.23
C ALA A 32 14.59 22.94 -9.84
N LEU A 33 14.45 21.81 -9.14
CA LEU A 33 13.55 20.75 -9.55
C LEU A 33 12.09 21.13 -9.28
N LYS A 34 11.79 21.78 -8.15
CA LYS A 34 10.44 22.30 -7.84
C LYS A 34 9.97 23.33 -8.87
N GLU A 35 10.87 24.24 -9.30
CA GLU A 35 10.55 25.20 -10.35
C GLU A 35 10.23 24.51 -11.68
N LYS A 36 10.97 23.45 -12.01
CA LYS A 36 10.78 22.69 -13.25
C LYS A 36 9.55 21.77 -13.20
N SER A 37 9.26 21.20 -12.05
CA SER A 37 8.18 20.23 -11.83
C SER A 37 7.53 20.46 -10.46
N PRO A 38 6.59 21.42 -10.34
CA PRO A 38 6.02 21.83 -9.05
C PRO A 38 5.40 20.72 -8.23
N GLY A 39 4.87 19.67 -8.88
CA GLY A 39 4.23 18.52 -8.22
C GLY A 39 5.19 17.44 -7.72
N ILE A 40 6.52 17.56 -7.95
CA ILE A 40 7.47 16.44 -7.69
C ILE A 40 7.58 16.06 -6.21
N TYR A 41 7.33 17.00 -5.30
CA TYR A 41 7.38 16.79 -3.84
C TYR A 41 6.00 16.78 -3.17
N HIS A 42 4.91 16.73 -3.96
CA HIS A 42 3.57 16.63 -3.38
C HIS A 42 3.45 15.37 -2.52
N ALA A 43 2.79 15.49 -1.39
CA ALA A 43 2.41 14.33 -0.60
C ALA A 43 1.39 13.47 -1.38
N MET A 44 1.32 12.18 -1.07
CA MET A 44 0.41 11.26 -1.77
C MET A 44 -1.06 11.70 -1.68
N GLY A 45 -1.47 12.30 -0.56
CA GLY A 45 -2.82 12.84 -0.43
C GLY A 45 -3.08 14.05 -1.30
N ASP A 46 -2.10 14.94 -1.49
CA ASP A 46 -2.22 16.08 -2.39
C ASP A 46 -2.36 15.62 -3.85
N THR A 47 -1.62 14.58 -4.25
CA THR A 47 -1.77 13.98 -5.59
C THR A 47 -3.14 13.31 -5.75
N ALA A 48 -3.66 12.67 -4.70
CA ALA A 48 -5.00 12.09 -4.71
C ALA A 48 -6.10 13.15 -4.85
N GLU A 49 -6.00 14.28 -4.14
CA GLU A 49 -6.93 15.42 -4.31
C GLU A 49 -6.83 16.00 -5.72
N THR A 50 -5.63 16.11 -6.29
CA THR A 50 -5.42 16.55 -7.66
C THR A 50 -6.14 15.63 -8.65
N VAL A 51 -5.99 14.32 -8.50
CA VAL A 51 -6.68 13.32 -9.34
C VAL A 51 -8.19 13.40 -9.15
N ALA A 52 -8.67 13.45 -7.91
CA ALA A 52 -10.11 13.55 -7.63
C ALA A 52 -10.73 14.75 -8.32
N LYS A 53 -10.12 15.93 -8.21
CA LYS A 53 -10.58 17.15 -8.84
C LYS A 53 -10.48 17.14 -10.36
N ARG A 54 -9.35 16.68 -10.92
CA ARG A 54 -9.06 16.68 -12.35
C ARG A 54 -9.97 15.72 -13.12
N TYR A 55 -10.28 14.58 -12.53
CA TYR A 55 -11.06 13.50 -13.13
C TYR A 55 -12.48 13.36 -12.56
N ASN A 56 -12.91 14.31 -11.73
CA ASN A 56 -14.25 14.34 -11.11
C ASN A 56 -14.58 13.04 -10.32
N VAL A 57 -13.61 12.52 -9.58
CA VAL A 57 -13.84 11.37 -8.71
C VAL A 57 -14.47 11.87 -7.40
N THR A 58 -15.74 11.56 -7.18
CA THR A 58 -16.48 12.10 -6.04
C THR A 58 -16.09 11.46 -4.70
N ARG A 59 -16.34 12.13 -3.61
CA ARG A 59 -16.13 11.62 -2.27
C ARG A 59 -16.93 10.34 -2.02
N GLU A 60 -18.17 10.29 -2.48
CA GLU A 60 -19.06 9.15 -2.34
C GLU A 60 -18.46 7.92 -3.03
N SER A 61 -17.98 8.04 -4.27
CA SER A 61 -17.39 6.92 -5.01
C SER A 61 -16.09 6.43 -4.36
N GLN A 62 -15.31 7.33 -3.74
CA GLN A 62 -14.11 6.96 -2.98
C GLN A 62 -14.48 6.17 -1.71
N ASP A 63 -15.49 6.63 -0.96
CA ASP A 63 -15.94 5.96 0.26
C ASP A 63 -16.59 4.59 -0.04
N GLU A 64 -17.37 4.46 -1.11
CA GLU A 64 -17.94 3.19 -1.57
C GLU A 64 -16.84 2.18 -1.96
N TYR A 65 -15.80 2.63 -2.65
CA TYR A 65 -14.67 1.79 -3.00
C TYR A 65 -13.87 1.37 -1.76
N ALA A 66 -13.63 2.30 -0.83
CA ALA A 66 -12.97 2.02 0.44
C ALA A 66 -13.74 0.98 1.26
N LEU A 67 -15.08 1.13 1.38
CA LEU A 67 -15.94 0.15 2.05
C LEU A 67 -15.82 -1.23 1.41
N SER A 68 -15.91 -1.32 0.09
CA SER A 68 -15.76 -2.58 -0.65
C SER A 68 -14.38 -3.22 -0.38
N SER A 69 -13.31 -2.43 -0.35
CA SER A 69 -11.96 -2.90 -0.04
C SER A 69 -11.85 -3.48 1.37
N GLN A 70 -12.39 -2.77 2.38
CA GLN A 70 -12.41 -3.24 3.76
C GLN A 70 -13.19 -4.56 3.92
N GLN A 71 -14.36 -4.65 3.31
CA GLN A 71 -15.20 -5.85 3.37
C GLN A 71 -14.55 -7.07 2.70
N ARG A 72 -13.91 -6.87 1.54
CA ARG A 72 -13.19 -7.95 0.84
C ARG A 72 -11.99 -8.44 1.63
N CYS A 73 -11.21 -7.53 2.22
CA CYS A 73 -10.08 -7.89 3.06
C CYS A 73 -10.53 -8.66 4.30
N ALA A 74 -11.58 -8.20 4.99
CA ALA A 74 -12.13 -8.89 6.15
C ALA A 74 -12.62 -10.31 5.80
N ALA A 75 -13.38 -10.45 4.71
CA ALA A 75 -13.85 -11.76 4.25
C ALA A 75 -12.68 -12.71 3.89
N ALA A 76 -11.61 -12.19 3.28
CA ALA A 76 -10.43 -12.98 2.96
C ALA A 76 -9.67 -13.43 4.22
N GLN A 77 -9.56 -12.56 5.23
CA GLN A 77 -8.97 -12.91 6.52
C GLN A 77 -9.81 -13.96 7.26
N ASP A 78 -11.13 -13.79 7.28
CA ASP A 78 -12.04 -14.74 7.96
C ASP A 78 -12.05 -16.11 7.26
N ALA A 79 -11.79 -16.14 5.97
CA ALA A 79 -11.63 -17.38 5.19
C ALA A 79 -10.22 -18.01 5.31
N GLY A 80 -9.28 -17.40 6.04
CA GLY A 80 -7.91 -17.90 6.22
C GLY A 80 -7.04 -17.83 4.97
N ILE A 81 -7.37 -16.98 3.99
CA ILE A 81 -6.66 -16.93 2.70
C ILE A 81 -5.18 -16.52 2.87
N TYR A 82 -4.87 -15.76 3.91
CA TYR A 82 -3.52 -15.26 4.17
C TYR A 82 -2.71 -16.12 5.15
N ASP A 83 -3.31 -17.16 5.77
CA ASP A 83 -2.69 -17.90 6.87
C ASP A 83 -1.39 -18.60 6.46
N ASP A 84 -1.34 -19.12 5.22
CA ASP A 84 -0.16 -19.83 4.69
C ASP A 84 1.02 -18.92 4.38
N GLU A 85 0.81 -17.60 4.22
CA GLU A 85 1.87 -16.64 3.89
C GLU A 85 2.32 -15.81 5.10
N ILE A 86 1.51 -15.75 6.18
CA ILE A 86 1.85 -14.99 7.38
C ILE A 86 2.76 -15.82 8.29
N VAL A 87 3.93 -15.25 8.62
CA VAL A 87 4.86 -15.83 9.59
C VAL A 87 4.65 -15.16 10.94
N PRO A 88 4.07 -15.85 11.94
CA PRO A 88 3.84 -15.27 13.27
C PRO A 88 5.14 -14.80 13.94
N MET A 89 5.13 -13.58 14.46
CA MET A 89 6.29 -12.97 15.10
C MET A 89 6.01 -12.62 16.56
N LYS A 90 6.84 -13.12 17.47
CA LYS A 90 6.83 -12.72 18.88
C LYS A 90 7.49 -11.37 19.05
N THR A 91 6.84 -10.46 19.76
CA THR A 91 7.32 -9.11 20.01
C THR A 91 6.83 -8.56 21.35
N ILE A 92 7.32 -7.38 21.72
CA ILE A 92 6.88 -6.63 22.90
C ILE A 92 6.08 -5.41 22.40
N MET A 93 4.80 -5.39 22.68
CA MET A 93 3.92 -4.27 22.38
C MET A 93 3.97 -3.23 23.49
N LYS A 94 4.17 -1.97 23.12
CA LYS A 94 4.06 -0.83 24.03
C LYS A 94 2.59 -0.44 24.16
N VAL A 95 2.01 -0.67 25.31
CA VAL A 95 0.61 -0.30 25.60
C VAL A 95 0.62 0.96 26.45
N VAL A 96 -0.25 1.91 26.10
CA VAL A 96 -0.48 3.13 26.87
C VAL A 96 -1.89 3.06 27.43
N ASP A 97 -2.00 3.05 28.75
CA ASP A 97 -3.29 3.18 29.42
C ASP A 97 -3.89 4.56 29.11
N LYS A 98 -5.12 4.57 28.59
CA LYS A 98 -5.76 5.80 28.11
C LYS A 98 -6.24 6.72 29.24
N GLU A 99 -6.44 6.19 30.44
CA GLU A 99 -6.92 6.95 31.60
C GLU A 99 -5.75 7.51 32.42
N THR A 100 -4.73 6.69 32.66
CA THR A 100 -3.59 7.04 33.51
C THR A 100 -2.39 7.57 32.73
N GLY A 101 -2.29 7.27 31.43
CA GLY A 101 -1.11 7.56 30.59
C GLY A 101 0.08 6.64 30.89
N GLU A 102 -0.07 5.65 31.75
CA GLU A 102 0.99 4.72 32.11
C GLU A 102 1.35 3.83 30.92
N LYS A 103 2.66 3.62 30.73
CA LYS A 103 3.20 2.77 29.65
C LYS A 103 3.61 1.42 30.22
N SER A 104 3.19 0.36 29.57
CA SER A 104 3.57 -1.01 29.91
C SER A 104 4.04 -1.79 28.69
N ASP A 105 4.84 -2.81 28.94
CA ASP A 105 5.35 -3.73 27.95
C ASP A 105 4.55 -5.03 28.03
N VAL A 106 3.97 -5.46 26.90
CA VAL A 106 3.17 -6.67 26.83
C VAL A 106 3.76 -7.61 25.77
N GLU A 107 4.16 -8.81 26.18
CA GLU A 107 4.54 -9.85 25.22
C GLU A 107 3.33 -10.20 24.37
N THR A 108 3.52 -10.16 23.05
CA THR A 108 2.46 -10.46 22.09
C THR A 108 3.00 -11.24 20.90
N VAL A 109 2.09 -11.85 20.16
CA VAL A 109 2.39 -12.48 18.86
C VAL A 109 1.63 -11.70 17.81
N VAL A 110 2.36 -11.23 16.80
CA VAL A 110 1.76 -10.64 15.60
C VAL A 110 1.63 -11.77 14.59
N ASP A 111 0.42 -12.20 14.36
CA ASP A 111 0.05 -13.33 13.50
C ASP A 111 -1.04 -12.97 12.48
N ARG A 112 -1.33 -11.68 12.35
CA ARG A 112 -2.35 -11.14 11.46
C ARG A 112 -2.01 -9.70 11.07
N ASP A 113 -2.32 -9.33 9.84
CA ASP A 113 -2.31 -7.93 9.41
C ASP A 113 -3.45 -7.14 10.08
N ASN A 114 -3.11 -5.98 10.64
CA ASN A 114 -4.02 -5.14 11.43
C ASN A 114 -4.51 -3.88 10.71
N CYS A 115 -4.25 -3.76 9.40
CA CYS A 115 -4.53 -2.54 8.66
C CYS A 115 -6.00 -2.34 8.33
N ASN A 116 -6.76 -3.42 8.13
CA ASN A 116 -8.18 -3.35 7.81
C ASN A 116 -9.05 -3.12 9.04
N ARG A 117 -10.25 -2.61 8.80
CA ARG A 117 -11.30 -2.38 9.81
C ARG A 117 -12.58 -3.08 9.36
N PRO A 118 -12.85 -4.31 9.85
CA PRO A 118 -13.98 -5.13 9.42
C PRO A 118 -15.36 -4.50 9.69
N ASP A 119 -15.43 -3.64 10.70
CA ASP A 119 -16.64 -2.93 11.12
C ASP A 119 -16.91 -1.62 10.35
N THR A 120 -16.12 -1.33 9.31
CA THR A 120 -16.30 -0.14 8.47
C THR A 120 -17.69 -0.14 7.82
N ASN A 121 -18.35 1.01 7.85
CA ASN A 121 -19.63 1.25 7.20
C ASN A 121 -19.63 2.61 6.51
N ILE A 122 -20.61 2.85 5.63
CA ILE A 122 -20.66 4.05 4.81
C ILE A 122 -20.93 5.30 5.63
N GLU A 123 -21.74 5.21 6.68
CA GLU A 123 -22.05 6.31 7.58
C GLU A 123 -20.81 6.80 8.31
N GLY A 124 -19.99 5.85 8.79
CA GLY A 124 -18.71 6.14 9.43
C GLY A 124 -17.74 6.83 8.47
N LEU A 125 -17.61 6.32 7.25
CA LEU A 125 -16.73 6.91 6.23
C LEU A 125 -17.19 8.33 5.87
N SER A 126 -18.47 8.52 5.58
CA SER A 126 -19.03 9.82 5.19
C SER A 126 -18.91 10.89 6.27
N SER A 127 -18.83 10.50 7.55
CA SER A 127 -18.68 11.41 8.68
C SER A 127 -17.27 11.99 8.83
N LEU A 128 -16.27 11.40 8.17
CA LEU A 128 -14.88 11.82 8.28
C LEU A 128 -14.62 13.11 7.50
N LYS A 129 -13.84 13.99 8.10
CA LYS A 129 -13.43 15.24 7.44
C LYS A 129 -12.24 15.00 6.52
N PRO A 130 -12.19 15.69 5.35
CA PRO A 130 -11.02 15.69 4.51
C PRO A 130 -9.78 16.17 5.27
N PHE A 131 -8.63 15.60 4.96
CA PHE A 131 -7.39 15.89 5.69
C PHE A 131 -6.48 16.87 4.94
N PHE A 132 -6.31 16.70 3.63
CA PHE A 132 -5.37 17.52 2.83
C PHE A 132 -5.97 18.85 2.38
N ASP A 133 -7.25 18.88 2.04
CA ASP A 133 -8.03 20.10 1.76
C ASP A 133 -9.30 20.09 2.64
N PRO A 134 -9.25 20.67 3.84
CA PRO A 134 -10.37 20.62 4.80
C PRO A 134 -11.68 21.27 4.30
N GLU A 135 -11.61 22.17 3.31
CA GLU A 135 -12.78 22.89 2.81
C GLU A 135 -13.43 22.23 1.59
N ASN A 136 -12.60 21.71 0.67
CA ASN A 136 -13.08 21.22 -0.63
C ASN A 136 -12.56 19.82 -0.98
N GLY A 137 -11.80 19.18 -0.08
CA GLY A 137 -11.17 17.91 -0.32
C GLY A 137 -12.12 16.73 -0.19
N THR A 138 -11.60 15.58 -0.60
CA THR A 138 -12.31 14.31 -0.62
C THR A 138 -11.55 13.20 0.09
N VAL A 139 -10.23 13.35 0.27
CA VAL A 139 -9.34 12.35 0.85
C VAL A 139 -9.42 12.39 2.38
N THR A 140 -9.77 11.26 2.97
CA THR A 140 -9.94 11.10 4.43
C THR A 140 -9.12 9.94 4.95
N ALA A 141 -9.01 9.83 6.28
CA ALA A 141 -8.40 8.66 6.90
C ALA A 141 -9.15 7.34 6.60
N GLY A 142 -10.44 7.41 6.25
CA GLY A 142 -11.27 6.23 5.97
C GLY A 142 -11.13 5.72 4.54
N ASN A 143 -10.84 6.59 3.57
CA ASN A 143 -10.64 6.21 2.17
C ASN A 143 -9.16 6.22 1.75
N SER A 144 -8.25 6.20 2.72
CA SER A 144 -6.81 6.14 2.52
C SER A 144 -6.21 4.90 3.18
N SER A 145 -5.07 4.44 2.67
CA SER A 145 -4.28 3.38 3.31
C SER A 145 -3.53 3.94 4.52
N GLN A 146 -3.34 3.10 5.53
CA GLN A 146 -2.39 3.38 6.59
C GLN A 146 -0.95 3.31 6.09
N LEU A 147 -0.06 3.99 6.81
CA LEU A 147 1.38 3.76 6.74
C LEU A 147 1.69 2.56 7.64
N SER A 148 2.24 1.49 7.07
CA SER A 148 2.40 0.22 7.79
C SER A 148 3.82 -0.30 7.72
N ASP A 149 4.27 -0.90 8.81
CA ASP A 149 5.49 -1.69 8.84
C ASP A 149 5.21 -3.06 8.23
N GLY A 150 6.21 -3.65 7.60
CA GLY A 150 6.05 -4.98 7.04
C GLY A 150 7.32 -5.52 6.41
N SER A 151 7.34 -6.82 6.21
CA SER A 151 8.39 -7.49 5.45
C SER A 151 7.81 -8.67 4.68
N SER A 152 8.40 -8.95 3.53
CA SER A 152 8.04 -10.12 2.75
C SER A 152 9.25 -10.70 2.04
N VAL A 153 9.17 -11.98 1.71
CA VAL A 153 10.16 -12.66 0.90
C VAL A 153 9.49 -13.64 -0.04
N THR A 154 9.98 -13.68 -1.29
CA THR A 154 9.47 -14.57 -2.33
C THR A 154 10.62 -15.36 -2.92
N LEU A 155 10.41 -16.66 -3.13
CA LEU A 155 11.34 -17.52 -3.84
C LEU A 155 10.97 -17.54 -5.32
N VAL A 156 11.89 -17.04 -6.15
CA VAL A 156 11.74 -16.97 -7.61
C VAL A 156 12.72 -17.93 -8.26
N MET A 157 12.23 -18.77 -9.16
CA MET A 157 13.09 -19.74 -9.83
C MET A 157 12.62 -20.05 -11.26
N SER A 158 13.47 -20.70 -12.05
CA SER A 158 13.05 -21.23 -13.34
C SER A 158 12.07 -22.40 -13.17
N GLU A 159 11.16 -22.58 -14.14
CA GLU A 159 10.25 -23.73 -14.17
C GLU A 159 10.99 -25.07 -14.03
N LYS A 160 12.06 -25.22 -14.81
CA LYS A 160 12.96 -26.39 -14.72
C LYS A 160 13.50 -26.62 -13.30
N LYS A 161 13.81 -25.54 -12.57
CA LYS A 161 14.32 -25.67 -11.20
C LYS A 161 13.21 -26.08 -10.24
N ALA A 162 12.00 -25.56 -10.41
CA ALA A 162 10.83 -25.96 -9.63
C ALA A 162 10.54 -27.47 -9.82
N GLU A 163 10.54 -27.95 -11.06
CA GLU A 163 10.38 -29.37 -11.39
C GLU A 163 11.44 -30.25 -10.72
N GLN A 164 12.73 -29.85 -10.80
CA GLN A 164 13.83 -30.57 -10.15
C GLN A 164 13.68 -30.68 -8.63
N LEU A 165 13.07 -29.70 -8.01
CA LEU A 165 12.84 -29.64 -6.57
C LEU A 165 11.48 -30.23 -6.16
N GLY A 166 10.64 -30.63 -7.11
CA GLY A 166 9.29 -31.12 -6.84
C GLY A 166 8.36 -30.05 -6.26
N LEU A 167 8.60 -28.77 -6.58
CA LEU A 167 7.81 -27.64 -6.12
C LEU A 167 6.75 -27.27 -7.14
N GLU A 168 5.54 -27.03 -6.66
CA GLU A 168 4.44 -26.50 -7.47
C GLU A 168 4.52 -24.97 -7.46
N PRO A 169 4.58 -24.31 -8.64
CA PRO A 169 4.60 -22.85 -8.71
C PRO A 169 3.27 -22.24 -8.27
N LEU A 170 3.31 -21.25 -7.37
CA LEU A 170 2.13 -20.47 -7.00
C LEU A 170 1.67 -19.55 -8.13
N ALA A 171 2.61 -19.05 -8.94
CA ALA A 171 2.32 -18.18 -10.09
C ALA A 171 3.48 -18.20 -11.08
N TYR A 172 3.20 -17.75 -12.31
CA TYR A 172 4.21 -17.58 -13.37
C TYR A 172 4.35 -16.11 -13.73
N PHE A 173 5.58 -15.60 -13.73
CA PHE A 173 5.86 -14.25 -14.19
C PHE A 173 5.65 -14.15 -15.69
N ARG A 174 4.78 -13.24 -16.14
CA ARG A 174 4.45 -13.03 -17.57
C ARG A 174 5.07 -11.77 -18.15
N GLY A 175 5.26 -10.75 -17.35
CA GLY A 175 5.83 -9.50 -17.82
C GLY A 175 5.63 -8.35 -16.84
N PHE A 176 6.17 -7.20 -17.20
CA PHE A 176 5.91 -5.94 -16.51
C PHE A 176 5.97 -4.79 -17.49
N SER A 177 5.38 -3.66 -17.14
CA SER A 177 5.48 -2.44 -17.94
C SER A 177 5.78 -1.24 -17.04
N VAL A 178 6.43 -0.24 -17.63
CA VAL A 178 6.69 1.05 -17.00
C VAL A 178 6.15 2.14 -17.90
N VAL A 179 5.48 3.11 -17.29
CA VAL A 179 4.99 4.32 -17.96
C VAL A 179 5.32 5.54 -17.10
N GLY A 180 5.42 6.70 -17.73
CA GLY A 180 5.52 7.98 -17.05
C GLY A 180 4.17 8.68 -17.04
N CYS A 181 3.92 9.49 -16.01
CA CYS A 181 2.85 10.47 -15.94
C CYS A 181 3.35 11.68 -15.16
N GLU A 182 2.55 12.75 -15.13
CA GLU A 182 2.93 13.93 -14.35
C GLU A 182 3.00 13.59 -12.85
N PRO A 183 3.99 14.12 -12.11
CA PRO A 183 4.17 13.79 -10.69
C PRO A 183 2.98 14.13 -9.82
N ASP A 184 2.26 15.20 -10.13
CA ASP A 184 1.10 15.68 -9.36
C ASP A 184 -0.15 14.80 -9.53
N GLU A 185 -0.13 13.86 -10.47
CA GLU A 185 -1.22 12.90 -10.71
C GLU A 185 -0.72 11.45 -10.81
N MET A 186 0.37 11.11 -10.13
CA MET A 186 0.99 9.80 -10.21
C MET A 186 0.03 8.62 -9.99
N GLY A 187 -1.08 8.83 -9.30
CA GLY A 187 -2.11 7.82 -9.04
C GLY A 187 -2.77 7.25 -10.31
N ILE A 188 -2.71 7.96 -11.44
CA ILE A 188 -3.25 7.45 -12.71
C ILE A 188 -2.28 6.57 -13.52
N GLY A 189 -1.03 6.42 -13.09
CA GLY A 189 -0.03 5.60 -13.77
C GLY A 189 -0.52 4.20 -14.16
N PRO A 190 -1.25 3.46 -13.31
CA PRO A 190 -1.81 2.15 -13.65
C PRO A 190 -2.76 2.16 -14.85
N ILE A 191 -3.47 3.25 -15.12
CA ILE A 191 -4.39 3.39 -16.27
C ILE A 191 -3.64 3.22 -17.61
N TYR A 192 -2.38 3.65 -17.64
CA TYR A 192 -1.52 3.51 -18.81
C TYR A 192 -0.69 2.23 -18.79
N ALA A 193 -0.22 1.81 -17.60
CA ALA A 193 0.67 0.67 -17.46
C ALA A 193 -0.05 -0.67 -17.69
N ILE A 194 -1.27 -0.83 -17.17
CA ILE A 194 -2.01 -2.09 -17.23
C ILE A 194 -2.37 -2.46 -18.70
N PRO A 195 -3.00 -1.61 -19.50
CA PRO A 195 -3.31 -1.94 -20.89
C PRO A 195 -2.05 -2.27 -21.71
N LYS A 196 -0.97 -1.50 -21.52
CA LYS A 196 0.31 -1.74 -22.19
C LYS A 196 0.89 -3.12 -21.85
N LEU A 197 0.80 -3.53 -20.59
CA LEU A 197 1.25 -4.85 -20.15
C LEU A 197 0.39 -5.96 -20.75
N LEU A 198 -0.93 -5.84 -20.69
CA LEU A 198 -1.86 -6.84 -21.22
C LEU A 198 -1.67 -7.03 -22.71
N GLU A 199 -1.55 -5.95 -23.47
CA GLU A 199 -1.27 -5.99 -24.91
C GLU A 199 0.04 -6.74 -25.19
N SER A 200 1.13 -6.40 -24.47
CA SER A 200 2.43 -7.04 -24.65
C SER A 200 2.44 -8.54 -24.27
N ALA A 201 1.57 -8.93 -23.36
CA ALA A 201 1.41 -10.31 -22.89
C ALA A 201 0.38 -11.11 -23.73
N GLY A 202 -0.30 -10.47 -24.69
CA GLY A 202 -1.38 -11.09 -25.46
C GLY A 202 -2.62 -11.45 -24.63
N LEU A 203 -2.87 -10.68 -23.57
CA LEU A 203 -3.99 -10.86 -22.64
C LEU A 203 -5.03 -9.75 -22.82
N SER A 204 -6.27 -10.04 -22.48
CA SER A 204 -7.36 -9.06 -22.37
C SER A 204 -7.67 -8.77 -20.90
N GLN A 205 -8.27 -7.62 -20.64
CA GLN A 205 -8.77 -7.24 -19.32
C GLN A 205 -10.04 -8.00 -18.98
#